data_e143552b0cc70ecb97e881fef56cdba3
#
_entry.id   e143552b0cc70ecb97e881fef56cdba3
#
_cell.length_a   1.000
_cell.length_b   1.000
_cell.length_c   1.000
_cell.angle_alpha   90.00
_cell.angle_beta   90.00
_cell.angle_gamma   90.00
#
_symmetry.space_group_name_H-M   'P 1'
#
loop_
_entity.id
_entity.type
_entity.pdbx_description
1 polymer ?
#
loop_
_entity_poly.entity_id
_entity_poly.type
_entity_poly.pdbx_seq_one_letter_code
_entity_poly.pdbx_strand_id
1 'polypeptide(L)'
;MSPEERATRLYNRVMLLHTQGKADSAEFFLPMALQAYAMLPALDVDARYHIGVLDLTSGDAAGALAQADTIRRAVPTHLFGFMLRARALDLKRDAVGVRRAYADFLKNEAAERTRQRPEYGEHAENLDAFHQQATAATAAKATRRG
;
A
#
# COMPACT_ATOMS: atom_id res chain seq x y z
N MET A 1 -22.68 -12.71 4.99
CA MET A 1 -21.43 -12.00 4.72
C MET A 1 -20.49 -12.91 3.96
N SER A 2 -19.99 -12.44 2.81
CA SER A 2 -19.04 -13.20 1.99
C SER A 2 -17.67 -13.26 2.66
N PRO A 3 -16.82 -14.23 2.29
CA PRO A 3 -15.43 -14.25 2.75
C PRO A 3 -14.68 -12.97 2.41
N GLU A 4 -14.93 -12.36 1.27
CA GLU A 4 -14.32 -11.10 0.83
C GLU A 4 -14.75 -9.93 1.74
N GLU A 5 -16.03 -9.84 2.05
CA GLU A 5 -16.56 -8.82 2.97
C GLU A 5 -15.97 -8.97 4.36
N ARG A 6 -15.84 -10.21 4.83
CA ARG A 6 -15.24 -10.50 6.13
C ARG A 6 -13.79 -10.04 6.18
N ALA A 7 -13.00 -10.34 5.15
CA ALA A 7 -11.61 -9.92 5.07
C ALA A 7 -11.50 -8.40 5.08
N THR A 8 -12.31 -7.72 4.28
CA THR A 8 -12.34 -6.26 4.21
C THR A 8 -12.71 -5.63 5.56
N ARG A 9 -13.69 -6.18 6.25
CA ARG A 9 -14.09 -5.69 7.58
C ARG A 9 -12.98 -5.82 8.60
N LEU A 10 -12.26 -6.94 8.59
CA LEU A 10 -11.14 -7.14 9.50
C LEU A 10 -9.98 -6.17 9.18
N TYR A 11 -9.68 -5.98 7.90
CA TYR A 11 -8.71 -4.98 7.47
C TYR A 11 -9.09 -3.58 7.97
N ASN A 12 -10.33 -3.15 7.74
CA ASN A 12 -10.80 -1.84 8.17
C ASN A 12 -10.70 -1.67 9.68
N ARG A 13 -11.00 -2.73 10.43
CA ARG A 13 -10.90 -2.69 11.89
C ARG A 13 -9.46 -2.49 12.35
N VAL A 14 -8.51 -3.22 11.78
CA VAL A 14 -7.09 -3.06 12.09
C VAL A 14 -6.65 -1.63 11.80
N MET A 15 -7.00 -1.11 10.63
CA MET A 15 -6.60 0.23 10.21
C MET A 15 -7.21 1.32 11.09
N LEU A 16 -8.47 1.18 11.47
CA LEU A 16 -9.15 2.11 12.36
C LEU A 16 -8.48 2.13 13.74
N LEU A 17 -8.23 0.96 14.32
CA LEU A 17 -7.59 0.84 15.61
C LEU A 17 -6.18 1.43 15.59
N HIS A 18 -5.44 1.18 14.52
CA HIS A 18 -4.10 1.74 14.34
C HIS A 18 -4.16 3.28 14.29
N THR A 19 -5.09 3.83 13.53
CA THR A 19 -5.30 5.29 13.42
C THR A 19 -5.67 5.92 14.76
N GLN A 20 -6.42 5.18 15.59
CA GLN A 20 -6.83 5.64 16.93
C GLN A 20 -5.73 5.47 17.98
N GLY A 21 -4.56 4.98 17.61
CA GLY A 21 -3.45 4.73 18.54
C GLY A 21 -3.66 3.52 19.45
N LYS A 22 -4.61 2.66 19.12
CA LYS A 22 -4.92 1.44 19.89
C LYS A 22 -4.08 0.27 19.36
N ALA A 23 -2.76 0.35 19.54
CA ALA A 23 -1.81 -0.59 18.97
C ALA A 23 -2.05 -2.04 19.39
N ASP A 24 -2.32 -2.28 20.68
CA ASP A 24 -2.54 -3.65 21.20
C ASP A 24 -3.78 -4.29 20.56
N SER A 25 -4.86 -3.53 20.42
CA SER A 25 -6.07 -4.02 19.78
C SER A 25 -5.86 -4.27 18.29
N ALA A 26 -5.12 -3.39 17.62
CA ALA A 26 -4.76 -3.57 16.21
C ALA A 26 -3.95 -4.87 16.02
N GLU A 27 -2.95 -5.10 16.86
CA GLU A 27 -2.14 -6.33 16.85
C GLU A 27 -2.98 -7.58 17.07
N PHE A 28 -4.00 -7.50 17.92
CA PHE A 28 -4.89 -8.64 18.16
C PHE A 28 -5.66 -9.04 16.90
N PHE A 29 -6.19 -8.06 16.14
CA PHE A 29 -6.99 -8.34 14.96
C PHE A 29 -6.17 -8.58 13.69
N LEU A 30 -4.91 -8.16 13.66
CA LEU A 30 -4.06 -8.26 12.46
C LEU A 30 -3.89 -9.70 11.94
N PRO A 31 -3.54 -10.71 12.78
CA PRO A 31 -3.46 -12.08 12.28
C PRO A 31 -4.80 -12.61 11.75
N MET A 32 -5.90 -12.19 12.35
CA MET A 32 -7.24 -12.57 11.88
C MET A 32 -7.52 -12.01 10.48
N ALA A 33 -7.14 -10.75 10.24
CA ALA A 33 -7.29 -10.12 8.93
C ALA A 33 -6.42 -10.83 7.88
N LEU A 34 -5.16 -11.09 8.18
CA LEU A 34 -4.25 -11.80 7.27
C LEU A 34 -4.79 -13.20 6.96
N GLN A 35 -5.29 -13.92 7.96
CA GLN A 35 -5.86 -15.25 7.77
C GLN A 35 -7.11 -15.20 6.89
N ALA A 36 -7.96 -14.19 7.06
CA ALA A 36 -9.15 -14.03 6.24
C ALA A 36 -8.79 -13.85 4.75
N TYR A 37 -7.76 -13.07 4.45
CA TYR A 37 -7.27 -12.94 3.07
C TYR A 37 -6.65 -14.23 2.56
N ALA A 38 -5.90 -14.95 3.40
CA ALA A 38 -5.28 -16.23 3.00
C ALA A 38 -6.31 -17.30 2.63
N MET A 39 -7.53 -17.18 3.13
CA MET A 39 -8.61 -18.13 2.85
C MET A 39 -9.40 -17.79 1.57
N LEU A 40 -9.15 -16.64 0.96
CA LEU A 40 -9.85 -16.28 -0.28
C LEU A 40 -9.38 -17.14 -1.45
N PRO A 41 -10.31 -17.56 -2.34
CA PRO A 41 -9.93 -18.40 -3.49
C PRO A 41 -9.08 -17.67 -4.52
N ALA A 42 -9.16 -16.34 -4.57
CA ALA A 42 -8.37 -15.49 -5.46
C ALA A 42 -8.15 -14.14 -4.80
N LEU A 43 -7.02 -13.50 -5.14
CA LEU A 43 -6.66 -12.19 -4.64
C LEU A 43 -6.52 -11.23 -5.81
N ASP A 44 -7.38 -10.22 -5.86
CA ASP A 44 -7.24 -9.11 -6.82
C ASP A 44 -6.19 -8.10 -6.30
N VAL A 45 -5.95 -7.05 -7.08
CA VAL A 45 -4.96 -6.04 -6.71
C VAL A 45 -5.33 -5.35 -5.40
N ASP A 46 -6.61 -5.07 -5.18
CA ASP A 46 -7.06 -4.42 -3.95
C ASP A 46 -6.82 -5.30 -2.72
N ALA A 47 -7.15 -6.59 -2.81
CA ALA A 47 -6.87 -7.54 -1.73
C ALA A 47 -5.37 -7.64 -1.44
N ARG A 48 -4.53 -7.68 -2.46
CA ARG A 48 -3.07 -7.70 -2.30
C ARG A 48 -2.56 -6.41 -1.67
N TYR A 49 -3.13 -5.29 -2.03
CA TYR A 49 -2.81 -4.00 -1.40
C TYR A 49 -3.14 -4.03 0.10
N HIS A 50 -4.33 -4.54 0.47
CA HIS A 50 -4.72 -4.68 1.87
C HIS A 50 -3.73 -5.56 2.64
N ILE A 51 -3.34 -6.71 2.08
CA ILE A 51 -2.34 -7.58 2.70
C ILE A 51 -1.02 -6.84 2.88
N GLY A 52 -0.56 -6.14 1.85
CA GLY A 52 0.68 -5.35 1.92
C GLY A 52 0.64 -4.28 2.98
N VAL A 53 -0.48 -3.57 3.13
CA VAL A 53 -0.65 -2.55 4.18
C VAL A 53 -0.65 -3.19 5.57
N LEU A 54 -1.30 -4.33 5.73
CA LEU A 54 -1.26 -5.09 6.99
C LEU A 54 0.17 -5.51 7.32
N ASP A 55 0.91 -6.01 6.34
CA ASP A 55 2.33 -6.36 6.50
C ASP A 55 3.16 -5.15 6.95
N LEU A 56 2.95 -4.00 6.31
CA LEU A 56 3.64 -2.76 6.71
C LEU A 56 3.31 -2.37 8.16
N THR A 57 2.06 -2.51 8.55
CA THR A 57 1.60 -2.20 9.92
C THR A 57 2.32 -3.07 10.95
N SER A 58 2.62 -4.33 10.61
CA SER A 58 3.35 -5.25 11.49
C SER A 58 4.88 -5.15 11.33
N GLY A 59 5.38 -4.30 10.45
CA GLY A 59 6.81 -4.16 10.20
C GLY A 59 7.40 -5.22 9.27
N ASP A 60 6.56 -5.98 8.57
CA ASP A 60 6.98 -7.02 7.62
C ASP A 60 7.23 -6.40 6.23
N ALA A 61 8.40 -5.81 6.06
CA ALA A 61 8.79 -5.20 4.78
C ALA A 61 8.88 -6.25 3.66
N ALA A 62 9.37 -7.45 3.96
CA ALA A 62 9.50 -8.52 2.96
C ALA A 62 8.13 -8.96 2.42
N GLY A 63 7.14 -9.11 3.30
CA GLY A 63 5.77 -9.44 2.91
C GLY A 63 5.15 -8.37 2.03
N ALA A 64 5.30 -7.10 2.41
CA ALA A 64 4.80 -5.97 1.62
C ALA A 64 5.47 -5.89 0.24
N LEU A 65 6.78 -6.12 0.16
CA LEU A 65 7.50 -6.17 -1.12
C LEU A 65 7.00 -7.29 -2.02
N ALA A 66 6.73 -8.47 -1.44
CA ALA A 66 6.19 -9.60 -2.18
C ALA A 66 4.84 -9.27 -2.82
N GLN A 67 3.96 -8.58 -2.09
CA GLN A 67 2.69 -8.11 -2.65
C GLN A 67 2.90 -7.05 -3.74
N ALA A 68 3.80 -6.11 -3.51
CA ALA A 68 4.14 -5.09 -4.51
C ALA A 68 4.64 -5.73 -5.82
N ASP A 69 5.52 -6.70 -5.72
CA ASP A 69 6.07 -7.40 -6.89
C ASP A 69 5.00 -8.19 -7.64
N THR A 70 4.10 -8.84 -6.91
CA THR A 70 2.98 -9.59 -7.52
C THR A 70 2.02 -8.65 -8.24
N ILE A 71 1.67 -7.51 -7.63
CA ILE A 71 0.83 -6.49 -8.27
C ILE A 71 1.53 -5.99 -9.56
N ARG A 72 2.82 -5.70 -9.48
CA ARG A 72 3.58 -5.20 -10.61
C ARG A 72 3.65 -6.19 -11.78
N ARG A 73 3.76 -7.47 -11.48
CA ARG A 73 3.72 -8.51 -12.53
C ARG A 73 2.35 -8.60 -13.19
N ALA A 74 1.28 -8.44 -12.42
CA ALA A 74 -0.08 -8.52 -12.93
C ALA A 74 -0.50 -7.27 -13.69
N VAL A 75 -0.23 -6.08 -13.11
CA VAL A 75 -0.60 -4.78 -13.68
C VAL A 75 0.57 -3.82 -13.47
N PRO A 76 1.53 -3.76 -14.43
CA PRO A 76 2.81 -3.05 -14.23
C PRO A 76 2.70 -1.56 -13.89
N THR A 77 1.60 -0.91 -14.26
CA THR A 77 1.41 0.53 -14.03
C THR A 77 0.53 0.84 -12.83
N HIS A 78 -0.01 -0.18 -12.16
CA HIS A 78 -0.91 0.03 -11.03
C HIS A 78 -0.21 0.76 -9.89
N LEU A 79 -0.83 1.83 -9.42
CA LEU A 79 -0.22 2.74 -8.43
C LEU A 79 0.04 2.07 -7.09
N PHE A 80 -0.79 1.10 -6.70
CA PHE A 80 -0.62 0.41 -5.41
C PHE A 80 0.70 -0.35 -5.32
N GLY A 81 1.20 -0.87 -6.44
CA GLY A 81 2.51 -1.54 -6.48
C GLY A 81 3.64 -0.59 -6.07
N PHE A 82 3.64 0.61 -6.61
CA PHE A 82 4.65 1.62 -6.28
C PHE A 82 4.52 2.11 -4.85
N MET A 83 3.29 2.27 -4.36
CA MET A 83 3.01 2.71 -2.99
C MET A 83 3.53 1.71 -1.96
N LEU A 84 3.22 0.44 -2.13
CA LEU A 84 3.71 -0.61 -1.23
C LEU A 84 5.22 -0.72 -1.28
N ARG A 85 5.80 -0.66 -2.49
CA ARG A 85 7.23 -0.75 -2.68
C ARG A 85 7.97 0.39 -1.95
N ALA A 86 7.51 1.63 -2.12
CA ALA A 86 8.12 2.77 -1.45
C ALA A 86 8.09 2.63 0.07
N ARG A 87 6.94 2.25 0.63
CA ARG A 87 6.78 2.11 2.07
C ARG A 87 7.62 0.96 2.64
N ALA A 88 7.66 -0.16 1.94
CA ALA A 88 8.47 -1.30 2.36
C ALA A 88 9.96 -0.99 2.31
N LEU A 89 10.42 -0.32 1.27
CA LEU A 89 11.82 0.09 1.15
C LEU A 89 12.19 1.16 2.18
N ASP A 90 11.24 2.01 2.57
CA ASP A 90 11.44 2.96 3.65
C ASP A 90 11.68 2.24 5.00
N LEU A 91 10.90 1.20 5.29
CA LEU A 91 11.13 0.35 6.47
C LEU A 91 12.53 -0.28 6.45
N LYS A 92 13.04 -0.62 5.28
CA LYS A 92 14.38 -1.19 5.08
C LYS A 92 15.46 -0.12 5.03
N ARG A 93 15.10 1.14 5.12
CA ARG A 93 16.02 2.30 5.02
C ARG A 93 16.78 2.34 3.69
N ASP A 94 16.14 1.89 2.62
CA ASP A 94 16.67 1.96 1.25
C ASP A 94 16.21 3.25 0.58
N ALA A 95 16.93 4.33 0.83
CA ALA A 95 16.56 5.66 0.32
C ALA A 95 16.57 5.73 -1.22
N VAL A 96 17.49 5.03 -1.86
CA VAL A 96 17.56 4.99 -3.34
C VAL A 96 16.32 4.29 -3.91
N GLY A 97 15.94 3.16 -3.33
CA GLY A 97 14.75 2.41 -3.75
C GLY A 97 13.47 3.20 -3.53
N VAL A 98 13.37 3.92 -2.40
CA VAL A 98 12.22 4.79 -2.12
C VAL A 98 12.07 5.88 -3.19
N ARG A 99 13.15 6.57 -3.51
CA ARG A 99 13.12 7.63 -4.54
C ARG A 99 12.72 7.09 -5.91
N ARG A 100 13.21 5.90 -6.25
CA ARG A 100 12.83 5.25 -7.52
C ARG A 100 11.34 4.90 -7.55
N ALA A 101 10.80 4.39 -6.46
CA ALA A 101 9.38 4.07 -6.36
C ALA A 101 8.51 5.34 -6.45
N TYR A 102 8.92 6.43 -5.82
CA TYR A 102 8.23 7.72 -5.96
C TYR A 102 8.24 8.20 -7.42
N ALA A 103 9.39 8.11 -8.09
CA ALA A 103 9.51 8.53 -9.48
C ALA A 103 8.60 7.68 -10.41
N ASP A 104 8.58 6.38 -10.20
CA ASP A 104 7.72 5.46 -10.96
C ASP A 104 6.24 5.76 -10.73
N PHE A 105 5.84 6.03 -9.48
CA PHE A 105 4.48 6.45 -9.16
C PHE A 105 4.10 7.73 -9.92
N LEU A 106 4.90 8.76 -9.80
CA LEU A 106 4.61 10.06 -10.44
C LEU A 106 4.56 9.94 -11.98
N LYS A 107 5.42 9.11 -12.54
CA LYS A 107 5.44 8.86 -13.99
C LYS A 107 4.14 8.25 -14.50
N ASN A 108 3.54 7.36 -13.71
CA ASN A 108 2.36 6.59 -14.12
C ASN A 108 1.04 7.19 -13.60
N GLU A 109 1.10 8.14 -12.69
CA GLU A 109 -0.06 8.61 -11.94
C GLU A 109 -1.17 9.19 -12.82
N ALA A 110 -0.83 10.11 -13.72
CA ALA A 110 -1.84 10.80 -14.54
C ALA A 110 -2.63 9.81 -15.40
N ALA A 111 -1.93 8.92 -16.09
CA ALA A 111 -2.56 7.92 -16.94
C ALA A 111 -3.37 6.91 -16.13
N GLU A 112 -2.86 6.48 -14.97
CA GLU A 112 -3.58 5.54 -14.13
C GLU A 112 -4.85 6.15 -13.52
N ARG A 113 -4.80 7.41 -13.09
CA ARG A 113 -5.99 8.08 -12.56
C ARG A 113 -7.09 8.22 -13.60
N THR A 114 -6.75 8.39 -14.88
CA THR A 114 -7.76 8.47 -15.95
C THR A 114 -8.49 7.14 -16.17
N ARG A 115 -7.92 6.02 -15.73
CA ARG A 115 -8.57 4.70 -15.82
C ARG A 115 -9.75 4.56 -14.88
N GLN A 116 -9.82 5.40 -13.84
CA GLN A 116 -10.91 5.40 -12.85
C GLN A 116 -11.16 4.01 -12.23
N ARG A 117 -10.07 3.32 -11.85
CA ARG A 117 -10.20 2.03 -11.17
C ARG A 117 -10.96 2.21 -9.87
N PRO A 118 -11.95 1.36 -9.54
CA PRO A 118 -12.75 1.52 -8.31
C PRO A 118 -11.89 1.56 -7.05
N GLU A 119 -10.84 0.76 -6.96
CA GLU A 119 -9.95 0.72 -5.80
C GLU A 119 -9.22 2.05 -5.56
N TYR A 120 -9.00 2.86 -6.60
CA TYR A 120 -8.41 4.19 -6.43
C TYR A 120 -9.35 5.13 -5.68
N GLY A 121 -10.66 5.03 -5.95
CA GLY A 121 -11.66 5.80 -5.20
C GLY A 121 -11.77 5.36 -3.74
N GLU A 122 -11.70 4.08 -3.50
CA GLU A 122 -11.77 3.50 -2.16
C GLU A 122 -10.58 3.91 -1.28
N HIS A 123 -9.41 4.14 -1.89
CA HIS A 123 -8.18 4.53 -1.20
C HIS A 123 -7.71 5.94 -1.59
N ALA A 124 -8.65 6.83 -1.92
CA ALA A 124 -8.33 8.18 -2.41
C ALA A 124 -7.44 8.96 -1.43
N GLU A 125 -7.71 8.88 -0.13
CA GLU A 125 -6.90 9.58 0.88
C GLU A 125 -5.46 9.09 0.89
N ASN A 126 -5.25 7.78 0.80
CA ASN A 126 -3.91 7.20 0.76
C ASN A 126 -3.16 7.58 -0.50
N LEU A 127 -3.85 7.58 -1.64
CA LEU A 127 -3.27 8.02 -2.93
C LEU A 127 -2.85 9.49 -2.87
N ASP A 128 -3.71 10.35 -2.37
CA ASP A 128 -3.43 11.78 -2.29
C ASP A 128 -2.28 12.07 -1.32
N ALA A 129 -2.24 11.39 -0.18
CA ALA A 129 -1.15 11.51 0.77
C ALA A 129 0.18 11.04 0.16
N PHE A 130 0.15 9.92 -0.57
CA PHE A 130 1.35 9.40 -1.23
C PHE A 130 1.82 10.34 -2.35
N HIS A 131 0.92 10.91 -3.12
CA HIS A 131 1.23 11.94 -4.12
C HIS A 131 1.98 13.10 -3.49
N GLN A 132 1.51 13.61 -2.36
CA GLN A 132 2.15 14.71 -1.65
C GLN A 132 3.55 14.32 -1.19
N GLN A 133 3.72 13.14 -0.63
CA GLN A 133 5.03 12.63 -0.18
C GLN A 133 6.01 12.50 -1.36
N ALA A 134 5.57 11.91 -2.46
CA ALA A 134 6.41 11.71 -3.64
C ALA A 134 6.82 13.04 -4.26
N THR A 135 5.89 13.98 -4.36
CA THR A 135 6.13 15.33 -4.89
C THR A 135 7.11 16.09 -3.99
N ALA A 136 6.91 16.07 -2.67
CA ALA A 136 7.77 16.73 -1.70
C ALA A 136 9.21 16.17 -1.74
N ALA A 137 9.34 14.85 -1.84
CA ALA A 137 10.65 14.19 -1.92
C ALA A 137 11.40 14.59 -3.20
N THR A 138 10.69 14.69 -4.33
CA THR A 138 11.27 15.13 -5.60
C THR A 138 11.70 16.59 -5.54
N ALA A 139 10.88 17.47 -4.97
CA ALA A 139 11.22 18.89 -4.78
C ALA A 139 12.44 19.07 -3.86
N ALA A 140 12.51 18.33 -2.74
CA ALA A 140 13.64 18.38 -1.82
C ALA A 140 14.95 17.96 -2.52
N LYS A 141 14.90 16.91 -3.36
CA LYS A 141 16.05 16.47 -4.15
C LYS A 141 16.50 17.54 -5.14
N ALA A 142 15.58 18.20 -5.83
CA ALA A 142 15.89 19.29 -6.76
C ALA A 142 16.54 20.47 -6.03
N THR A 143 16.04 20.85 -4.86
CA THR A 143 16.61 21.92 -4.04
C THR A 143 18.04 21.60 -3.59
N ARG A 144 18.31 20.34 -3.21
CA ARG A 144 19.66 19.91 -2.80
C ARG A 144 20.68 19.93 -3.95
N ARG A 145 20.23 19.79 -5.18
CA ARG A 145 21.08 19.84 -6.37
C ARG A 145 21.37 21.25 -6.85
N GLY A 146 20.51 22.17 -6.49
CA GLY A 146 20.68 23.58 -6.75
C GLY A 146 21.54 24.24 -5.69
#